data_5b07123fe360b6eab363b439ed64d18a
#
_entry.id   5b07123fe360b6eab363b439ed64d18a
#
_cell.length_a   1.000
_cell.length_b   1.000
_cell.length_c   1.000
_cell.angle_alpha   90.00
_cell.angle_beta   90.00
_cell.angle_gamma   90.00
#
_symmetry.space_group_name_H-M   'P 1'
#
loop_
_entity.id
_entity.type
_entity.pdbx_description
1 polymer ?
#
loop_
_entity_poly.entity_id
_entity_poly.type
_entity_poly.pdbx_seq_one_letter_code
_entity_poly.pdbx_strand_id
1 'polypeptide(L)'
;MNNVLDELIEINEFPIIFIGSGISKRFLEKSPSWNELLEECWEKAGLENFYGELNKLRSSIKDKNPEKNKYEVSHEVNIKIATKIEERFNNKFYENEISINGFSAKDAYQSDISPFKKFLSNKFENIKFNKEMENERIVYQKMLRKA
;
A
#
# COMPACT_ATOMS: atom_id res chain seq x y z
N MET A 1 26.35 1.79 -25.47
CA MET A 1 24.88 1.93 -25.61
C MET A 1 24.49 3.21 -24.89
N ASN A 2 24.08 4.21 -25.65
CA ASN A 2 23.46 5.37 -25.03
C ASN A 2 22.16 4.91 -24.36
N ASN A 3 22.00 5.24 -23.10
CA ASN A 3 20.79 4.92 -22.37
C ASN A 3 19.72 5.90 -22.85
N VAL A 4 18.53 5.41 -23.21
CA VAL A 4 17.36 6.23 -23.63
C VAL A 4 17.12 7.43 -22.69
N LEU A 5 17.48 7.27 -21.42
CA LEU A 5 17.36 8.33 -20.42
C LEU A 5 18.42 9.44 -20.59
N ASP A 6 19.62 9.09 -20.99
CA ASP A 6 20.66 10.08 -21.26
C ASP A 6 20.26 10.91 -22.49
N GLU A 7 19.65 10.29 -23.51
CA GLU A 7 19.11 10.99 -24.68
C GLU A 7 17.94 11.92 -24.31
N LEU A 8 17.00 11.48 -23.44
CA LEU A 8 15.90 12.33 -22.97
C LEU A 8 16.39 13.54 -22.17
N ILE A 9 17.45 13.37 -21.37
CA ILE A 9 18.06 14.47 -20.62
C ILE A 9 18.75 15.47 -21.56
N GLU A 10 19.44 15.01 -22.62
CA GLU A 10 20.09 15.86 -23.59
C GLU A 10 19.10 16.76 -24.37
N ILE A 11 17.88 16.25 -24.65
CA ILE A 11 16.82 17.03 -25.31
C ILE A 11 15.94 17.80 -24.33
N ASN A 12 16.29 17.82 -23.03
CA ASN A 12 15.54 18.47 -21.95
C ASN A 12 14.10 18.01 -21.81
N GLU A 13 13.83 16.73 -22.13
CA GLU A 13 12.54 16.07 -21.89
C GLU A 13 12.61 15.21 -20.64
N PHE A 14 11.69 15.45 -19.69
CA PHE A 14 11.63 14.72 -18.45
C PHE A 14 10.51 13.67 -18.52
N PRO A 15 10.84 12.36 -18.43
CA PRO A 15 9.82 11.32 -18.45
C PRO A 15 8.97 11.36 -17.20
N ILE A 16 7.66 11.20 -17.38
CA ILE A 16 6.75 10.94 -16.26
C ILE A 16 6.88 9.46 -15.90
N ILE A 17 7.32 9.19 -14.67
CA ILE A 17 7.51 7.83 -14.17
C ILE A 17 6.30 7.39 -13.33
N PHE A 18 5.54 6.41 -13.81
CA PHE A 18 4.47 5.79 -13.05
C PHE A 18 5.02 4.62 -12.23
N ILE A 19 4.97 4.74 -10.91
CA ILE A 19 5.46 3.72 -9.98
C ILE A 19 4.27 2.99 -9.37
N GLY A 20 4.17 1.69 -9.61
CA GLY A 20 3.18 0.80 -9.01
C GLY A 20 3.79 -0.18 -8.01
N SER A 21 2.95 -0.96 -7.33
CA SER A 21 3.35 -1.99 -6.35
C SER A 21 4.28 -3.07 -6.92
N GLY A 22 4.36 -3.22 -8.23
CA GLY A 22 5.31 -4.11 -8.90
C GLY A 22 6.77 -3.77 -8.63
N ILE A 23 7.11 -2.49 -8.47
CA ILE A 23 8.45 -2.06 -8.07
C ILE A 23 8.78 -2.54 -6.66
N SER A 24 7.85 -2.39 -5.72
CA SER A 24 8.04 -2.86 -4.36
C SER A 24 8.29 -4.38 -4.31
N LYS A 25 7.50 -5.16 -5.06
CA LYS A 25 7.71 -6.62 -5.16
C LYS A 25 9.06 -7.01 -5.77
N ARG A 26 9.61 -6.21 -6.69
CA ARG A 26 10.89 -6.48 -7.33
C ARG A 26 12.07 -6.19 -6.41
N PHE A 27 12.04 -5.07 -5.70
CA PHE A 27 13.18 -4.57 -4.93
C PHE A 27 13.12 -4.84 -3.44
N LEU A 28 11.98 -5.25 -2.88
CA LEU A 28 11.82 -5.54 -1.46
C LEU A 28 11.62 -7.04 -1.24
N GLU A 29 12.32 -7.58 -0.25
CA GLU A 29 12.09 -8.94 0.21
C GLU A 29 10.68 -9.03 0.83
N LYS A 30 9.90 -10.03 0.40
CA LYS A 30 8.58 -10.33 0.99
C LYS A 30 7.57 -9.16 0.97
N SER A 31 7.68 -8.28 -0.03
CA SER A 31 6.66 -7.23 -0.21
C SER A 31 5.32 -7.85 -0.60
N PRO A 32 4.25 -7.63 0.17
CA PRO A 32 2.93 -8.14 -0.17
C PRO A 32 2.34 -7.44 -1.39
N SER A 33 1.44 -8.11 -2.11
CA SER A 33 0.51 -7.46 -3.01
C SER A 33 -0.56 -6.69 -2.22
N TRP A 34 -1.34 -5.86 -2.90
CA TRP A 34 -2.47 -5.17 -2.27
C TRP A 34 -3.45 -6.14 -1.60
N ASN A 35 -3.82 -7.24 -2.28
CA ASN A 35 -4.73 -8.22 -1.71
C ASN A 35 -4.16 -8.92 -0.49
N GLU A 36 -2.89 -9.36 -0.56
CA GLU A 36 -2.21 -9.99 0.57
C GLU A 36 -2.11 -9.05 1.77
N LEU A 37 -1.80 -7.76 1.53
CA LEU A 37 -1.74 -6.75 2.59
C LEU A 37 -3.12 -6.50 3.22
N LEU A 38 -4.15 -6.33 2.39
CA LEU A 38 -5.50 -6.07 2.88
C LEU A 38 -6.06 -7.28 3.64
N GLU A 39 -5.82 -8.51 3.18
CA GLU A 39 -6.22 -9.74 3.85
C GLU A 39 -5.55 -9.87 5.22
N GLU A 40 -4.24 -9.66 5.30
CA GLU A 40 -3.50 -9.67 6.57
C GLU A 40 -4.02 -8.59 7.55
N CYS A 41 -4.25 -7.37 7.06
CA CYS A 41 -4.79 -6.29 7.87
C CYS A 41 -6.23 -6.58 8.33
N TRP A 42 -7.03 -7.22 7.49
CA TRP A 42 -8.39 -7.66 7.80
C TRP A 42 -8.41 -8.63 8.98
N GLU A 43 -7.59 -9.67 8.91
CA GLU A 43 -7.42 -10.64 9.99
C GLU A 43 -6.91 -9.97 11.28
N LYS A 44 -5.91 -9.07 11.15
CA LYS A 44 -5.35 -8.34 12.28
C LYS A 44 -6.37 -7.43 12.97
N ALA A 45 -7.29 -6.85 12.21
CA ALA A 45 -8.42 -6.09 12.74
C ALA A 45 -9.50 -7.01 13.38
N GLY A 46 -9.34 -8.33 13.33
CA GLY A 46 -10.29 -9.31 13.85
C GLY A 46 -11.59 -9.34 13.05
N LEU A 47 -11.50 -9.12 11.75
CA LEU A 47 -12.60 -9.24 10.80
C LEU A 47 -12.55 -10.63 10.15
N GLU A 48 -13.71 -11.17 9.81
CA GLU A 48 -13.84 -12.49 9.20
C GLU A 48 -14.33 -12.40 7.76
N ASN A 49 -14.18 -13.51 7.01
CA ASN A 49 -14.72 -13.69 5.67
C ASN A 49 -14.31 -12.58 4.68
N PHE A 50 -13.02 -12.32 4.56
CA PHE A 50 -12.45 -11.29 3.68
C PHE A 50 -12.98 -11.36 2.24
N TYR A 51 -12.90 -12.53 1.60
CA TYR A 51 -13.36 -12.70 0.22
C TYR A 51 -14.87 -12.58 0.06
N GLY A 52 -15.63 -12.94 1.07
CA GLY A 52 -17.08 -12.71 1.11
C GLY A 52 -17.42 -11.23 1.09
N GLU A 53 -16.72 -10.43 1.89
CA GLU A 53 -16.91 -8.97 1.89
C GLU A 53 -16.46 -8.32 0.58
N LEU A 54 -15.33 -8.74 0.01
CA LEU A 54 -14.88 -8.29 -1.32
C LEU A 54 -15.95 -8.52 -2.39
N ASN A 55 -16.54 -9.72 -2.44
CA ASN A 55 -17.56 -10.08 -3.42
C ASN A 55 -18.86 -9.27 -3.22
N LYS A 56 -19.29 -9.09 -1.97
CA LYS A 56 -20.45 -8.27 -1.62
C LYS A 56 -20.28 -6.81 -2.06
N LEU A 57 -19.13 -6.21 -1.76
CA LEU A 57 -18.83 -4.84 -2.17
C LEU A 57 -18.76 -4.72 -3.70
N ARG A 58 -18.11 -5.68 -4.37
CA ARG A 58 -18.01 -5.71 -5.83
C ARG A 58 -19.38 -5.72 -6.50
N SER A 59 -20.28 -6.60 -6.04
CA SER A 59 -21.64 -6.67 -6.55
C SER A 59 -22.40 -5.36 -6.32
N SER A 60 -22.37 -4.85 -5.08
CA SER A 60 -23.06 -3.60 -4.73
C SER A 60 -22.57 -2.38 -5.54
N ILE A 61 -21.27 -2.30 -5.84
CA ILE A 61 -20.71 -1.20 -6.65
C ILE A 61 -21.15 -1.34 -8.10
N LYS A 62 -21.12 -2.55 -8.67
CA LYS A 62 -21.57 -2.81 -10.04
C LYS A 62 -23.05 -2.54 -10.23
N ASP A 63 -23.89 -2.93 -9.28
CA ASP A 63 -25.33 -2.72 -9.33
C ASP A 63 -25.69 -1.23 -9.31
N LYS A 64 -24.92 -0.42 -8.57
CA LYS A 64 -25.12 1.03 -8.47
C LYS A 64 -24.50 1.82 -9.62
N ASN A 65 -23.45 1.27 -10.24
CA ASN A 65 -22.66 1.94 -11.27
C ASN A 65 -22.29 0.93 -12.38
N PRO A 66 -23.26 0.50 -13.18
CA PRO A 66 -23.03 -0.53 -14.21
C PRO A 66 -22.03 -0.10 -15.30
N GLU A 67 -21.82 1.22 -15.45
CA GLU A 67 -20.89 1.82 -16.41
C GLU A 67 -19.41 1.68 -16.00
N LYS A 68 -19.12 1.40 -14.73
CA LYS A 68 -17.74 1.27 -14.24
C LYS A 68 -17.06 0.05 -14.80
N ASN A 69 -15.83 0.22 -15.29
CA ASN A 69 -15.00 -0.87 -15.73
C ASN A 69 -14.44 -1.69 -14.54
N LYS A 70 -13.83 -2.83 -14.83
CA LYS A 70 -13.30 -3.76 -13.82
C LYS A 70 -12.27 -3.11 -12.88
N TYR A 71 -11.43 -2.20 -13.40
CA TYR A 71 -10.37 -1.55 -12.61
C TYR A 71 -10.94 -0.52 -11.65
N GLU A 72 -11.91 0.29 -12.10
CA GLU A 72 -12.61 1.27 -11.26
C GLU A 72 -13.37 0.59 -10.13
N VAL A 73 -14.07 -0.50 -10.42
CA VAL A 73 -14.75 -1.31 -9.39
C VAL A 73 -13.75 -1.87 -8.39
N SER A 74 -12.64 -2.44 -8.85
CA SER A 74 -11.62 -3.01 -7.96
C SER A 74 -10.97 -1.94 -7.08
N HIS A 75 -10.72 -0.76 -7.63
CA HIS A 75 -10.16 0.37 -6.89
C HIS A 75 -11.11 0.82 -5.77
N GLU A 76 -12.40 0.99 -6.08
CA GLU A 76 -13.40 1.39 -5.07
C GLU A 76 -13.60 0.31 -4.00
N VAL A 77 -13.59 -0.97 -4.37
CA VAL A 77 -13.61 -2.09 -3.40
C VAL A 77 -12.42 -1.99 -2.45
N ASN A 78 -11.22 -1.78 -2.96
CA ASN A 78 -10.01 -1.68 -2.13
C ASN A 78 -10.07 -0.50 -1.17
N ILE A 79 -10.57 0.66 -1.61
CA ILE A 79 -10.76 1.83 -0.74
C ILE A 79 -11.74 1.49 0.40
N LYS A 80 -12.90 0.93 0.09
CA LYS A 80 -13.92 0.57 1.10
C LYS A 80 -13.41 -0.46 2.10
N ILE A 81 -12.66 -1.45 1.63
CA ILE A 81 -12.04 -2.46 2.50
C ILE A 81 -10.98 -1.80 3.40
N ALA A 82 -10.10 -0.97 2.86
CA ALA A 82 -9.08 -0.29 3.64
C ALA A 82 -9.69 0.62 4.73
N THR A 83 -10.75 1.37 4.40
CA THR A 83 -11.48 2.20 5.36
C THR A 83 -12.08 1.34 6.49
N LYS A 84 -12.73 0.24 6.14
CA LYS A 84 -13.33 -0.67 7.13
C LYS A 84 -12.28 -1.31 8.06
N ILE A 85 -11.13 -1.68 7.50
CA ILE A 85 -10.00 -2.17 8.28
C ILE A 85 -9.50 -1.09 9.25
N GLU A 86 -9.24 0.12 8.75
CA GLU A 86 -8.72 1.23 9.56
C GLU A 86 -9.66 1.56 10.73
N GLU A 87 -10.96 1.70 10.47
CA GLU A 87 -11.97 1.95 11.50
C GLU A 87 -11.97 0.85 12.58
N ARG A 88 -12.01 -0.40 12.16
CA ARG A 88 -12.05 -1.53 13.10
C ARG A 88 -10.76 -1.69 13.89
N PHE A 89 -9.61 -1.54 13.23
CA PHE A 89 -8.30 -1.61 13.86
C PHE A 89 -8.13 -0.49 14.91
N ASN A 90 -8.48 0.76 14.55
CA ASN A 90 -8.37 1.90 15.45
C ASN A 90 -9.28 1.75 16.67
N ASN A 91 -10.53 1.29 16.49
CA ASN A 91 -11.43 1.02 17.60
C ASN A 91 -10.85 -0.02 18.57
N LYS A 92 -10.36 -1.14 18.05
CA LYS A 92 -9.71 -2.17 18.88
C LYS A 92 -8.46 -1.67 19.60
N PHE A 93 -7.69 -0.81 18.97
CA PHE A 93 -6.53 -0.20 19.62
C PHE A 93 -6.96 0.68 20.81
N TYR A 94 -7.99 1.53 20.64
CA TYR A 94 -8.49 2.38 21.71
C TYR A 94 -9.23 1.60 22.81
N GLU A 95 -9.77 0.43 22.50
CA GLU A 95 -10.35 -0.52 23.44
C GLU A 95 -9.30 -1.41 24.15
N ASN A 96 -8.00 -1.22 23.83
CA ASN A 96 -6.87 -2.02 24.33
C ASN A 96 -6.90 -3.51 23.92
N GLU A 97 -7.61 -3.86 22.86
CA GLU A 97 -7.61 -5.20 22.27
C GLU A 97 -6.43 -5.43 21.32
N ILE A 98 -5.87 -4.36 20.76
CA ILE A 98 -4.67 -4.38 19.91
C ILE A 98 -3.64 -3.44 20.52
N SER A 99 -2.38 -3.87 20.54
CA SER A 99 -1.24 -3.04 20.95
C SER A 99 -0.27 -2.80 19.79
N ILE A 100 0.36 -1.64 19.77
CA ILE A 100 1.44 -1.28 18.85
C ILE A 100 2.65 -0.93 19.70
N ASN A 101 3.77 -1.63 19.45
CA ASN A 101 4.98 -1.42 20.24
C ASN A 101 5.47 0.03 20.17
N GLY A 102 5.69 0.64 21.34
CA GLY A 102 6.17 2.03 21.44
C GLY A 102 5.18 3.10 20.98
N PHE A 103 3.86 2.77 20.91
CA PHE A 103 2.83 3.72 20.51
C PHE A 103 1.56 3.56 21.35
N SER A 104 1.13 4.63 21.97
CA SER A 104 -0.03 4.70 22.87
C SER A 104 -1.16 5.57 22.30
N ALA A 105 -2.34 5.53 22.91
CA ALA A 105 -3.45 6.41 22.56
C ALA A 105 -3.09 7.91 22.75
N LYS A 106 -2.21 8.23 23.72
CA LYS A 106 -1.68 9.58 23.91
C LYS A 106 -0.81 10.00 22.73
N ASP A 107 0.06 9.11 22.24
CA ASP A 107 0.92 9.38 21.10
C ASP A 107 0.09 9.59 19.82
N ALA A 108 -0.96 8.79 19.62
CA ALA A 108 -1.90 8.95 18.51
C ALA A 108 -2.55 10.34 18.53
N TYR A 109 -3.02 10.78 19.68
CA TYR A 109 -3.63 12.11 19.85
C TYR A 109 -2.64 13.24 19.59
N GLN A 110 -1.42 13.14 20.14
CA GLN A 110 -0.41 14.21 20.03
C GLN A 110 0.21 14.32 18.62
N SER A 111 0.33 13.22 17.90
CA SER A 111 0.95 13.19 16.57
C SER A 111 -0.04 13.31 15.41
N ASP A 112 -1.34 13.22 15.68
CA ASP A 112 -2.41 13.13 14.67
C ASP A 112 -2.21 11.95 13.69
N ILE A 113 -1.60 10.87 14.18
CA ILE A 113 -1.36 9.65 13.41
C ILE A 113 -2.33 8.57 13.87
N SER A 114 -3.12 8.01 12.93
CA SER A 114 -4.00 6.91 13.29
C SER A 114 -3.19 5.66 13.68
N PRO A 115 -3.68 4.85 14.65
CA PRO A 115 -3.03 3.60 15.04
C PRO A 115 -2.77 2.66 13.87
N PHE A 116 -3.72 2.55 12.94
CA PHE A 116 -3.57 1.72 11.74
C PHE A 116 -2.41 2.21 10.85
N LYS A 117 -2.28 3.51 10.62
CA LYS A 117 -1.16 4.09 9.87
C LYS A 117 0.17 3.80 10.54
N LYS A 118 0.24 3.92 11.86
CA LYS A 118 1.45 3.58 12.63
C LYS A 118 1.80 2.09 12.53
N PHE A 119 0.80 1.22 12.60
CA PHE A 119 0.99 -0.22 12.39
C PHE A 119 1.58 -0.53 11.01
N LEU A 120 1.03 0.07 9.95
CA LEU A 120 1.56 -0.08 8.59
C LEU A 120 2.99 0.47 8.47
N SER A 121 3.26 1.65 9.03
CA SER A 121 4.61 2.23 9.04
C SER A 121 5.62 1.27 9.66
N ASN A 122 5.34 0.74 10.85
CA ASN A 122 6.22 -0.21 11.53
C ASN A 122 6.41 -1.51 10.72
N LYS A 123 5.36 -1.99 10.03
CA LYS A 123 5.45 -3.17 9.18
C LYS A 123 6.43 -2.97 8.02
N PHE A 124 6.42 -1.80 7.39
CA PHE A 124 7.26 -1.51 6.23
C PHE A 124 8.67 -1.01 6.60
N GLU A 125 8.86 -0.49 7.81
CA GLU A 125 10.16 0.03 8.28
C GLU A 125 11.27 -1.03 8.27
N ASN A 126 10.92 -2.29 8.51
CA ASN A 126 11.88 -3.41 8.61
C ASN A 126 11.98 -4.26 7.34
N ILE A 127 11.35 -3.86 6.24
CA ILE A 127 11.45 -4.60 4.98
C ILE A 127 12.84 -4.39 4.37
N LYS A 128 13.53 -5.51 4.13
CA LYS A 128 14.85 -5.51 3.51
C LYS A 128 14.78 -5.40 1.99
N PHE A 129 15.80 -4.82 1.40
CA PHE A 129 15.96 -4.83 -0.05
C PHE A 129 16.41 -6.20 -0.55
N ASN A 130 15.90 -6.60 -1.71
CA ASN A 130 16.35 -7.79 -2.40
C ASN A 130 17.78 -7.56 -2.92
N LYS A 131 18.73 -8.28 -2.37
CA LYS A 131 20.16 -8.14 -2.70
C LYS A 131 20.48 -8.50 -4.16
N GLU A 132 19.74 -9.45 -4.75
CA GLU A 132 19.92 -9.84 -6.15
C GLU A 132 19.60 -8.71 -7.13
N MET A 133 18.75 -7.75 -6.71
CA MET A 133 18.33 -6.60 -7.50
C MET A 133 19.10 -5.29 -7.15
N GLU A 134 20.19 -5.37 -6.42
CA GLU A 134 20.90 -4.18 -5.93
C GLU A 134 21.42 -3.30 -7.06
N ASN A 135 21.97 -3.88 -8.11
CA ASN A 135 22.48 -3.13 -9.26
C ASN A 135 21.35 -2.39 -10.00
N GLU A 136 20.22 -3.05 -10.22
CA GLU A 136 19.04 -2.42 -10.84
C GLU A 136 18.48 -1.31 -9.94
N ARG A 137 18.41 -1.53 -8.63
CA ARG A 137 17.99 -0.53 -7.66
C ARG A 137 18.84 0.75 -7.74
N ILE A 138 20.15 0.62 -7.87
CA ILE A 138 21.07 1.77 -8.01
C ILE A 138 20.76 2.54 -9.29
N VAL A 139 20.49 1.86 -10.39
CA VAL A 139 20.11 2.50 -11.65
C VAL A 139 18.82 3.32 -11.47
N TYR A 140 17.76 2.71 -10.90
CA TYR A 140 16.51 3.43 -10.65
C TYR A 140 16.67 4.62 -9.70
N GLN A 141 17.48 4.48 -8.64
CA GLN A 141 17.77 5.60 -7.74
C GLN A 141 18.47 6.77 -8.45
N LYS A 142 19.39 6.48 -9.38
CA LYS A 142 20.04 7.51 -10.18
C LYS A 142 19.05 8.20 -11.11
N MET A 143 18.14 7.45 -11.71
CA MET A 143 17.07 8.01 -12.55
C MET A 143 16.18 8.98 -11.77
N LEU A 144 15.67 8.54 -10.60
CA LEU A 144 14.78 9.35 -9.74
C LEU A 144 15.46 10.63 -9.20
N ARG A 145 16.78 10.63 -9.05
CA ARG A 145 17.53 11.83 -8.63
C ARG A 145 17.76 12.85 -9.75
N LYS A 146 17.60 12.43 -11.00
CA LYS A 146 17.76 13.29 -12.18
C LYS A 146 16.42 13.79 -12.74
N ALA A 147 15.31 13.16 -12.36
CA ALA A 147 13.95 13.59 -12.68
C ALA A 147 13.44 14.62 -11.67
#